data_f91ff6fb87036b9f916aefd07e6382a2
#
_entry.id   f91ff6fb87036b9f916aefd07e6382a2
#
_cell.length_a   1.000
_cell.length_b   1.000
_cell.length_c   1.000
_cell.angle_alpha   90.00
_cell.angle_beta   90.00
_cell.angle_gamma   90.00
#
_symmetry.space_group_name_H-M   'P 1'
#
loop_
_entity.id
_entity.type
_entity.pdbx_description
1 polymer ?
#
loop_
_entity_poly.entity_id
_entity_poly.type
_entity_poly.pdbx_seq_one_letter_code
_entity_poly.pdbx_strand_id
1 'polypeptide(L)'
;KVATTIDTNIVPLDSVTSPREAIPAKALNKTVSATGHYIANFRAPNQIDGAGKVSDWEVALMQIGTNSAILVVRGLWSERLLNPDIQQSMNIDVTGLLVASQFGDRAENAPGVISRLDSAVVTSLTDLDLYDGYILATSESTRDQKLERSRVTPEKLQSKIPGFYWQHLSY
;
A
#
# COMPACT_ATOMS: atom_id res chain seq x y z
N LYS A 1 -0.77 29.25 6.98
CA LYS A 1 -1.36 28.05 7.47
C LYS A 1 -1.41 26.98 6.38
N VAL A 2 -0.88 25.83 6.65
CA VAL A 2 -0.93 24.72 5.71
C VAL A 2 -1.71 23.60 6.38
N ALA A 3 -2.87 23.34 5.88
CA ALA A 3 -3.63 22.17 6.29
C ALA A 3 -3.31 21.08 5.28
N THR A 4 -2.79 19.98 5.77
CA THR A 4 -2.62 18.82 4.92
C THR A 4 -3.94 18.09 4.90
N THR A 5 -4.62 18.17 3.79
CA THR A 5 -5.84 17.42 3.59
C THR A 5 -5.54 16.22 2.74
N ILE A 6 -6.28 15.15 2.99
CA ILE A 6 -6.23 14.01 2.08
C ILE A 6 -6.83 14.46 0.77
N ASP A 7 -6.07 14.32 -0.29
CA ASP A 7 -6.56 14.58 -1.63
C ASP A 7 -7.51 13.45 -1.99
N THR A 8 -8.80 13.75 -2.10
CA THR A 8 -9.81 12.76 -2.41
C THR A 8 -9.96 12.50 -3.90
N ASN A 9 -9.28 13.28 -4.73
CA ASN A 9 -9.29 13.02 -6.17
C ASN A 9 -8.52 11.75 -6.45
N ILE A 10 -9.14 10.84 -7.17
CA ILE A 10 -8.53 9.58 -7.54
C ILE A 10 -7.80 9.77 -8.86
N VAL A 11 -6.51 9.47 -8.86
CA VAL A 11 -5.70 9.56 -10.07
C VAL A 11 -5.08 8.20 -10.37
N PRO A 12 -4.85 7.87 -11.65
CA PRO A 12 -4.16 6.63 -11.97
C PRO A 12 -2.76 6.58 -11.36
N LEU A 13 -2.36 5.42 -10.87
CA LEU A 13 -1.04 5.27 -10.27
C LEU A 13 0.08 5.72 -11.21
N ASP A 14 0.00 5.32 -12.48
CA ASP A 14 1.04 5.62 -13.45
C ASP A 14 1.08 7.08 -13.88
N SER A 15 0.11 7.89 -13.46
CA SER A 15 0.12 9.33 -13.73
C SER A 15 0.97 10.09 -12.72
N VAL A 16 1.33 9.48 -11.59
CA VAL A 16 2.04 10.17 -10.51
C VAL A 16 3.38 9.55 -10.16
N THR A 17 3.64 8.31 -10.57
CA THR A 17 4.91 7.65 -10.33
C THR A 17 5.15 6.61 -11.42
N SER A 18 6.35 6.06 -11.45
CA SER A 18 6.77 5.06 -12.45
C SER A 18 7.51 3.94 -11.75
N PRO A 19 7.50 2.73 -12.34
CA PRO A 19 8.29 1.62 -11.77
C PRO A 19 9.78 1.96 -11.78
N ARG A 20 10.50 1.41 -10.78
CA ARG A 20 11.94 1.52 -10.66
C ARG A 20 12.43 2.95 -10.42
N GLU A 21 11.55 3.84 -9.99
CA GLU A 21 11.88 5.21 -9.66
C GLU A 21 11.38 5.52 -8.27
N ALA A 22 12.10 6.37 -7.56
CA ALA A 22 11.64 6.84 -6.26
C ALA A 22 10.33 7.60 -6.43
N ILE A 23 9.43 7.44 -5.48
CA ILE A 23 8.16 8.17 -5.50
C ILE A 23 8.44 9.66 -5.34
N PRO A 24 7.94 10.50 -6.25
CA PRO A 24 8.02 11.95 -6.03
C PRO A 24 7.29 12.34 -4.75
N ALA A 25 7.84 13.28 -4.00
CA ALA A 25 7.24 13.69 -2.74
C ALA A 25 5.78 14.13 -2.91
N LYS A 26 5.47 14.78 -4.02
CA LYS A 26 4.11 15.26 -4.28
C LYS A 26 3.11 14.12 -4.55
N ALA A 27 3.59 12.93 -4.86
CA ALA A 27 2.71 11.77 -5.11
C ALA A 27 2.33 11.06 -3.81
N LEU A 28 3.06 11.27 -2.73
CA LEU A 28 2.78 10.60 -1.47
C LEU A 28 1.43 11.04 -0.91
N ASN A 29 0.70 10.07 -0.38
CA ASN A 29 -0.62 10.27 0.22
C ASN A 29 -1.70 10.71 -0.76
N LYS A 30 -1.43 10.63 -2.05
CA LYS A 30 -2.50 10.77 -3.04
C LYS A 30 -3.33 9.50 -3.07
N THR A 31 -4.59 9.67 -3.39
CA THR A 31 -5.47 8.53 -3.65
C THR A 31 -5.26 8.10 -5.09
N VAL A 32 -4.81 6.89 -5.27
CA VAL A 32 -4.51 6.36 -6.60
C VAL A 32 -5.39 5.18 -6.93
N SER A 33 -5.52 4.90 -8.20
CA SER A 33 -6.19 3.71 -8.70
C SER A 33 -5.22 2.88 -9.53
N ALA A 34 -5.41 1.58 -9.48
CA ALA A 34 -4.64 0.64 -10.29
C ALA A 34 -5.50 -0.56 -10.61
N THR A 35 -5.25 -1.16 -11.77
CA THR A 35 -5.96 -2.36 -12.20
C THR A 35 -4.91 -3.42 -12.53
N GLY A 36 -5.12 -4.61 -12.03
CA GLY A 36 -4.21 -5.70 -12.28
C GLY A 36 -4.71 -6.97 -11.63
N HIS A 37 -3.80 -7.89 -11.39
CA HIS A 37 -4.15 -9.10 -10.67
C HIS A 37 -3.08 -9.40 -9.63
N TYR A 38 -3.48 -10.06 -8.56
CA TYR A 38 -2.56 -10.41 -7.49
C TYR A 38 -1.80 -11.67 -7.86
N ILE A 39 -0.48 -11.61 -7.84
CA ILE A 39 0.38 -12.73 -8.21
C ILE A 39 1.05 -13.38 -7.00
N ALA A 40 1.02 -12.72 -5.85
CA ALA A 40 1.60 -13.26 -4.62
C ALA A 40 0.89 -12.64 -3.43
N ASN A 41 0.93 -13.34 -2.31
CA ASN A 41 0.28 -12.91 -1.09
C ASN A 41 1.22 -13.12 0.08
N PHE A 42 1.31 -12.14 0.97
CA PHE A 42 2.24 -12.15 2.08
C PHE A 42 1.52 -11.74 3.35
N ARG A 43 2.04 -12.26 4.45
CA ARG A 43 1.68 -11.76 5.78
C ARG A 43 2.74 -10.78 6.22
N ALA A 44 2.32 -9.59 6.62
CA ALA A 44 3.20 -8.58 7.22
C ALA A 44 2.83 -8.49 8.70
N PRO A 45 3.62 -9.13 9.59
CA PRO A 45 3.24 -9.22 10.99
C PRO A 45 3.55 -7.94 11.75
N ASN A 46 2.79 -7.72 12.83
CA ASN A 46 3.05 -6.68 13.83
C ASN A 46 3.12 -5.28 13.23
N GLN A 47 2.22 -5.00 12.30
CA GLN A 47 2.10 -3.67 11.72
C GLN A 47 1.24 -2.79 12.60
N ILE A 48 1.51 -1.50 12.59
CA ILE A 48 0.78 -0.51 13.38
C ILE A 48 0.03 0.40 12.41
N ASP A 49 -1.29 0.48 12.57
CA ASP A 49 -2.10 1.33 11.69
C ASP A 49 -2.15 2.78 12.22
N GLY A 50 -2.89 3.63 11.49
CA GLY A 50 -2.99 5.05 11.84
C GLY A 50 -3.74 5.32 13.14
N ALA A 51 -4.45 4.33 13.67
CA ALA A 51 -5.13 4.41 14.96
C ALA A 51 -4.31 3.83 16.10
N GLY A 52 -3.09 3.35 15.80
CA GLY A 52 -2.21 2.74 16.80
C GLY A 52 -2.49 1.28 17.07
N LYS A 53 -3.37 0.66 16.30
CA LYS A 53 -3.69 -0.76 16.47
C LYS A 53 -2.62 -1.62 15.82
N VAL A 54 -2.14 -2.61 16.55
CA VAL A 54 -1.15 -3.57 16.07
C VAL A 54 -1.89 -4.77 15.51
N SER A 55 -1.55 -5.17 14.29
CA SER A 55 -2.16 -6.34 13.67
C SER A 55 -1.27 -6.84 12.54
N ASP A 56 -1.57 -8.02 12.05
CA ASP A 56 -0.92 -8.56 10.87
C ASP A 56 -1.73 -8.16 9.65
N TRP A 57 -1.05 -7.71 8.62
CA TRP A 57 -1.71 -7.27 7.38
C TRP A 57 -1.54 -8.30 6.28
N GLU A 58 -2.55 -8.39 5.45
CA GLU A 58 -2.44 -9.11 4.18
C GLU A 58 -1.92 -8.17 3.13
N VAL A 59 -0.78 -8.53 2.53
CA VAL A 59 -0.12 -7.74 1.51
C VAL A 59 -0.03 -8.58 0.25
N ALA A 60 -0.48 -8.04 -0.85
CA ALA A 60 -0.40 -8.73 -2.14
C ALA A 60 0.57 -7.99 -3.04
N LEU A 61 1.16 -8.74 -3.97
CA LEU A 61 1.91 -8.15 -5.07
C LEU A 61 0.97 -8.11 -6.26
N MET A 62 0.64 -6.91 -6.72
CA MET A 62 -0.27 -6.73 -7.84
C MET A 62 0.54 -6.49 -9.11
N GLN A 63 0.34 -7.37 -10.09
CA GLN A 63 0.91 -7.15 -11.42
C GLN A 63 0.02 -6.18 -12.17
N ILE A 64 0.64 -5.14 -12.72
CA ILE A 64 -0.03 -4.11 -13.49
C ILE A 64 0.53 -4.19 -14.91
N GLY A 65 -0.33 -4.48 -15.87
CA GLY A 65 0.14 -4.70 -17.24
C GLY A 65 1.03 -5.93 -17.33
N THR A 66 2.03 -5.89 -18.22
CA THR A 66 2.88 -7.04 -18.48
C THR A 66 4.20 -6.99 -17.73
N ASN A 67 4.63 -5.82 -17.28
CA ASN A 67 6.01 -5.64 -16.80
C ASN A 67 6.13 -5.04 -15.42
N SER A 68 5.06 -4.62 -14.79
CA SER A 68 5.14 -3.85 -13.54
C SER A 68 4.35 -4.47 -12.43
N ALA A 69 4.74 -4.17 -11.18
CA ALA A 69 4.01 -4.63 -10.01
C ALA A 69 4.20 -3.66 -8.85
N ILE A 70 3.23 -3.67 -7.95
CA ILE A 70 3.26 -2.86 -6.74
C ILE A 70 2.70 -3.67 -5.57
N LEU A 71 3.21 -3.41 -4.37
CA LEU A 71 2.65 -4.00 -3.16
C LEU A 71 1.35 -3.28 -2.79
N VAL A 72 0.37 -4.06 -2.35
CA VAL A 72 -0.95 -3.55 -1.95
C VAL A 72 -1.29 -4.13 -0.58
N VAL A 73 -1.54 -3.27 0.39
CA VAL A 73 -2.06 -3.69 1.69
C VAL A 73 -3.56 -3.84 1.54
N ARG A 74 -4.03 -5.08 1.51
CA ARG A 74 -5.43 -5.37 1.25
C ARG A 74 -6.31 -5.22 2.48
N GLY A 75 -5.75 -5.49 3.66
CA GLY A 75 -6.48 -5.46 4.90
C GLY A 75 -5.83 -6.35 5.93
N LEU A 76 -6.62 -6.86 6.87
CA LEU A 76 -6.12 -7.71 7.92
C LEU A 76 -5.87 -9.13 7.41
N TRP A 77 -4.76 -9.70 7.86
CA TRP A 77 -4.44 -11.09 7.51
C TRP A 77 -5.53 -12.06 7.94
N SER A 78 -6.17 -11.79 9.07
CA SER A 78 -7.25 -12.63 9.60
C SER A 78 -8.47 -12.67 8.68
N GLU A 79 -8.61 -11.70 7.78
CA GLU A 79 -9.76 -11.61 6.88
C GLU A 79 -9.42 -12.06 5.45
N ARG A 80 -8.28 -12.66 5.23
CA ARG A 80 -7.81 -12.97 3.88
C ARG A 80 -8.71 -13.94 3.10
N LEU A 81 -9.55 -14.65 3.81
CA LEU A 81 -10.43 -15.65 3.17
C LEU A 81 -11.89 -15.19 3.06
N LEU A 82 -12.16 -13.90 3.29
CA LEU A 82 -13.54 -13.42 3.25
C LEU A 82 -14.19 -13.47 1.88
N ASN A 83 -13.40 -13.45 0.81
CA ASN A 83 -13.94 -13.50 -0.55
C ASN A 83 -13.33 -14.69 -1.28
N PRO A 84 -13.71 -15.93 -0.90
CA PRO A 84 -13.06 -17.14 -1.43
C PRO A 84 -13.27 -17.34 -2.92
N ASP A 85 -14.31 -16.74 -3.49
CA ASP A 85 -14.58 -16.86 -4.92
C ASP A 85 -13.69 -15.98 -5.79
N ILE A 86 -12.93 -15.07 -5.18
CA ILE A 86 -12.04 -14.20 -5.92
C ILE A 86 -10.72 -14.92 -6.16
N GLN A 87 -10.45 -15.22 -7.40
CA GLN A 87 -9.25 -15.94 -7.79
C GLN A 87 -8.12 -14.96 -8.10
N GLN A 88 -6.90 -15.43 -7.91
CA GLN A 88 -5.73 -14.59 -8.17
C GLN A 88 -5.66 -14.09 -9.61
N SER A 89 -6.13 -14.90 -10.55
CA SER A 89 -6.09 -14.53 -11.97
C SER A 89 -7.09 -13.46 -12.36
N MET A 90 -8.02 -13.11 -11.47
CA MET A 90 -9.04 -12.11 -11.79
C MET A 90 -8.46 -10.71 -11.74
N ASN A 91 -8.93 -9.86 -12.65
CA ASN A 91 -8.58 -8.45 -12.61
C ASN A 91 -9.30 -7.78 -11.45
N ILE A 92 -8.53 -7.03 -10.69
CA ILE A 92 -8.99 -6.28 -9.53
C ILE A 92 -8.72 -4.81 -9.77
N ASP A 93 -9.70 -3.99 -9.49
CA ASP A 93 -9.55 -2.54 -9.44
C ASP A 93 -9.33 -2.14 -7.99
N VAL A 94 -8.20 -1.52 -7.72
CA VAL A 94 -7.82 -1.09 -6.38
C VAL A 94 -7.78 0.42 -6.33
N THR A 95 -8.34 0.99 -5.28
CA THR A 95 -8.20 2.40 -4.95
C THR A 95 -7.62 2.49 -3.55
N GLY A 96 -6.68 3.38 -3.33
CA GLY A 96 -6.08 3.55 -2.02
C GLY A 96 -5.04 4.64 -1.99
N LEU A 97 -4.46 4.83 -0.83
CA LEU A 97 -3.40 5.83 -0.64
C LEU A 97 -2.06 5.27 -1.07
N LEU A 98 -1.30 6.09 -1.76
CA LEU A 98 0.08 5.76 -2.12
C LEU A 98 0.97 6.17 -0.95
N VAL A 99 1.64 5.18 -0.35
CA VAL A 99 2.42 5.36 0.87
C VAL A 99 3.87 4.98 0.59
N ALA A 100 4.79 5.72 1.20
CA ALA A 100 6.22 5.46 1.04
C ALA A 100 6.60 4.11 1.63
N SER A 101 7.61 3.49 1.05
CA SER A 101 8.16 2.24 1.57
C SER A 101 8.63 2.41 3.01
N GLN A 102 8.45 1.37 3.81
CA GLN A 102 8.92 1.35 5.19
C GLN A 102 10.44 1.15 5.22
N PHE A 103 11.05 1.64 6.27
CA PHE A 103 12.47 1.42 6.51
C PHE A 103 12.66 0.37 7.60
N GLY A 104 13.78 -0.31 7.54
CA GLY A 104 14.14 -1.25 8.57
C GLY A 104 15.57 -1.72 8.35
N ASP A 105 16.22 -2.09 9.43
CA ASP A 105 17.61 -2.51 9.37
C ASP A 105 17.77 -3.83 8.64
N ARG A 106 16.83 -4.73 8.84
CA ARG A 106 16.90 -6.05 8.23
C ARG A 106 15.51 -6.53 7.91
N ALA A 107 15.42 -7.18 6.77
CA ALA A 107 14.23 -7.91 6.41
C ALA A 107 14.53 -9.39 6.57
N GLU A 108 14.03 -9.97 7.63
CA GLU A 108 14.07 -11.42 7.77
C GLU A 108 12.78 -11.95 7.18
N ASN A 109 12.91 -12.56 6.03
CA ASN A 109 11.75 -13.11 5.34
C ASN A 109 11.69 -14.60 5.52
N ALA A 110 10.57 -15.07 6.04
CA ALA A 110 10.17 -16.46 5.90
C ALA A 110 9.32 -16.61 4.65
N PRO A 111 9.11 -17.81 4.13
CA PRO A 111 8.20 -17.98 3.00
C PRO A 111 6.82 -17.41 3.31
N GLY A 112 6.34 -16.54 2.44
CA GLY A 112 5.03 -15.92 2.61
C GLY A 112 4.95 -14.81 3.65
N VAL A 113 6.09 -14.40 4.21
CA VAL A 113 6.13 -13.34 5.22
C VAL A 113 7.07 -12.23 4.77
N ILE A 114 6.63 -10.99 4.92
CA ILE A 114 7.51 -9.84 4.73
C ILE A 114 7.54 -9.03 6.02
N SER A 115 8.74 -8.62 6.41
CA SER A 115 8.92 -7.92 7.68
C SER A 115 8.64 -6.43 7.57
N ARG A 116 8.65 -5.89 6.35
CA ARG A 116 8.34 -4.48 6.12
C ARG A 116 7.74 -4.29 4.73
N LEU A 117 6.97 -3.22 4.57
CA LEU A 117 6.33 -2.87 3.31
C LEU A 117 7.34 -2.11 2.44
N ASP A 118 8.16 -2.87 1.75
CA ASP A 118 9.23 -2.33 0.92
C ASP A 118 9.41 -3.28 -0.26
N SER A 119 9.31 -2.74 -1.47
CA SER A 119 9.46 -3.56 -2.67
C SER A 119 10.83 -4.25 -2.74
N ALA A 120 11.83 -3.68 -2.09
CA ALA A 120 13.17 -4.29 -2.08
C ALA A 120 13.18 -5.71 -1.50
N VAL A 121 12.25 -6.03 -0.59
CA VAL A 121 12.21 -7.36 0.02
C VAL A 121 11.58 -8.41 -0.88
N VAL A 122 10.96 -8.02 -1.98
CA VAL A 122 10.34 -8.96 -2.92
C VAL A 122 11.01 -8.96 -4.28
N THR A 123 12.10 -8.22 -4.46
CA THR A 123 12.78 -8.15 -5.77
C THR A 123 13.29 -9.52 -6.23
N SER A 124 13.64 -10.40 -5.31
CA SER A 124 14.14 -11.73 -5.65
C SER A 124 13.02 -12.69 -6.07
N LEU A 125 11.76 -12.30 -5.88
CA LEU A 125 10.60 -13.16 -6.13
C LEU A 125 9.94 -12.90 -7.48
N THR A 126 10.35 -11.87 -8.19
CA THR A 126 9.73 -11.50 -9.45
C THR A 126 10.74 -10.78 -10.35
N ASP A 127 10.57 -10.95 -11.66
CA ASP A 127 11.33 -10.19 -12.65
C ASP A 127 10.63 -8.91 -13.08
N LEU A 128 9.45 -8.65 -12.54
CA LEU A 128 8.71 -7.45 -12.89
C LEU A 128 9.39 -6.19 -12.34
N ASP A 129 9.15 -5.09 -13.01
CA ASP A 129 9.62 -3.78 -12.54
C ASP A 129 8.72 -3.31 -11.39
N LEU A 130 9.31 -3.09 -10.23
CA LEU A 130 8.55 -2.78 -9.03
C LEU A 130 8.44 -1.28 -8.83
N TYR A 131 7.22 -0.83 -8.51
CA TYR A 131 6.99 0.53 -8.03
C TYR A 131 7.56 0.66 -6.62
N ASP A 132 8.13 1.82 -6.33
CA ASP A 132 8.49 2.19 -4.96
C ASP A 132 7.21 2.52 -4.17
N GLY A 133 7.23 2.23 -2.86
CA GLY A 133 6.05 2.44 -2.04
C GLY A 133 5.02 1.34 -2.18
N TYR A 134 3.87 1.58 -1.62
CA TYR A 134 2.77 0.62 -1.67
C TYR A 134 1.43 1.35 -1.65
N ILE A 135 0.39 0.64 -2.06
CA ILE A 135 -0.98 1.15 -1.98
C ILE A 135 -1.61 0.61 -0.70
N LEU A 136 -2.12 1.52 0.13
CA LEU A 136 -2.94 1.14 1.28
C LEU A 136 -4.39 1.15 0.79
N ALA A 137 -4.92 -0.03 0.48
CA ALA A 137 -6.20 -0.15 -0.19
C ALA A 137 -7.35 0.39 0.66
N THR A 138 -8.17 1.23 0.07
CA THR A 138 -9.43 1.68 0.67
C THR A 138 -10.62 0.99 0.02
N SER A 139 -10.46 0.52 -1.21
CA SER A 139 -11.48 -0.30 -1.85
C SER A 139 -10.84 -1.21 -2.89
N GLU A 140 -11.47 -2.34 -3.09
CA GLU A 140 -11.13 -3.30 -4.13
C GLU A 140 -12.43 -3.75 -4.77
N SER A 141 -12.42 -3.92 -6.09
CA SER A 141 -13.58 -4.47 -6.78
C SER A 141 -13.12 -5.32 -7.95
N THR A 142 -13.91 -6.34 -8.24
CA THR A 142 -13.83 -7.01 -9.52
C THR A 142 -14.83 -6.32 -10.45
N ARG A 143 -14.90 -6.81 -11.68
CA ARG A 143 -15.83 -6.28 -12.68
C ARG A 143 -17.26 -6.18 -12.16
N ASP A 144 -17.70 -7.17 -11.37
CA ASP A 144 -19.08 -7.31 -10.98
C ASP A 144 -19.31 -7.21 -9.48
N GLN A 145 -18.26 -7.06 -8.68
CA GLN A 145 -18.41 -7.22 -7.24
C GLN A 145 -17.39 -6.35 -6.51
N LYS A 146 -17.89 -5.62 -5.52
CA LYS A 146 -17.02 -4.92 -4.58
C LYS A 146 -16.63 -5.90 -3.46
N LEU A 147 -15.34 -5.93 -3.12
CA LEU A 147 -14.86 -6.79 -2.05
C LEU A 147 -15.05 -6.09 -0.72
N GLU A 148 -15.82 -6.73 0.16
CA GLU A 148 -16.12 -6.18 1.47
C GLU A 148 -15.19 -6.77 2.51
N ARG A 149 -14.38 -5.91 3.10
CA ARG A 149 -13.51 -6.31 4.20
C ARG A 149 -13.03 -5.07 4.94
N SER A 150 -12.53 -5.27 6.15
CA SER A 150 -11.95 -4.18 6.92
C SER A 150 -10.69 -3.68 6.24
N ARG A 151 -10.57 -2.36 6.16
CA ARG A 151 -9.39 -1.73 5.60
C ARG A 151 -8.51 -1.21 6.72
N VAL A 152 -7.22 -1.16 6.45
CA VAL A 152 -6.25 -0.63 7.41
C VAL A 152 -6.43 0.88 7.50
N THR A 153 -6.50 1.40 8.70
CA THR A 153 -6.64 2.84 8.92
C THR A 153 -5.34 3.54 8.54
N PRO A 154 -5.38 4.53 7.63
CA PRO A 154 -4.18 5.24 7.26
C PRO A 154 -3.67 6.13 8.40
N GLU A 155 -2.39 6.43 8.37
CA GLU A 155 -1.84 7.42 9.28
C GLU A 155 -2.52 8.75 9.02
N LYS A 156 -2.78 9.48 10.11
CA LYS A 156 -3.33 10.81 9.95
C LYS A 156 -2.31 11.68 9.28
N LEU A 157 -2.73 12.30 8.18
CA LEU A 157 -1.93 13.32 7.57
C LEU A 157 -1.99 14.53 8.47
N GLN A 158 -0.90 14.74 9.18
CA GLN A 158 -0.83 15.92 10.01
C GLN A 158 -0.45 17.09 9.14
N SER A 159 -1.04 18.24 9.45
CA SER A 159 -0.49 19.44 8.90
C SER A 159 0.94 19.51 9.41
N LYS A 160 1.84 19.42 8.53
CA LYS A 160 3.20 19.68 8.87
C LYS A 160 3.33 21.17 9.01
N ILE A 161 3.07 21.57 10.18
CA ILE A 161 3.45 22.89 10.54
C ILE A 161 4.91 22.73 10.87
N PRO A 162 5.65 23.20 10.12
CA PRO A 162 7.06 22.98 10.25
C PRO A 162 7.60 23.55 11.54
N GLY A 163 7.02 22.80 11.77
CA GLY A 163 7.10 23.00 12.41
C GLY A 163 7.42 22.60 13.20
N PHE A 164 7.44 22.74 12.87
CA PHE A 164 7.38 22.57 13.39
C PHE A 164 7.34 22.54 14.03
N TYR A 165 7.37 22.91 14.32
CA TYR A 165 7.17 23.05 14.94
C TYR A 165 6.86 22.54 15.89
N TRP A 166 6.89 22.76 16.45
CA TRP A 166 6.55 22.23 17.12
C TRP A 166 7.20 21.49 17.82
N GLN A 167 7.56 21.59 17.69
CA GLN A 167 8.12 21.21 18.05
C GLN A 167 8.66 21.45 18.59
N HIS A 168 8.67 22.13 18.49
CA HIS A 168 9.02 22.63 18.83
C HIS A 168 8.68 23.02 19.56
N LEU A 169 8.46 23.39 19.75
CA LEU A 169 8.15 23.80 20.37
C LEU A 169 8.02 23.35 21.44
N SER A 170 8.13 23.23 21.81
CA SER A 170 8.20 23.07 22.65
C SER A 170 8.68 22.98 23.22
N TYR A 171 8.91 23.27 23.25
CA TYR A 171 9.35 23.33 23.38
C TYR A 171 9.67 23.35 24.00
#